data_8039a78cbbdd8f4d6f6031b042b8e0f6
#
_entry.id   8039a78cbbdd8f4d6f6031b042b8e0f6
#
_cell.length_a   1.000
_cell.length_b   1.000
_cell.length_c   1.000
_cell.angle_alpha   90.00
_cell.angle_beta   90.00
_cell.angle_gamma   90.00
#
_symmetry.space_group_name_H-M   'P 1'
#
loop_
_entity.id
_entity.type
_entity.pdbx_description
1 polymer ?
#
loop_
_entity_poly.entity_id
_entity_poly.type
_entity_poly.pdbx_seq_one_letter_code
_entity_poly.pdbx_strand_id
1 'polypeptide(L)'
;DVTVLPSSNEGWGLSLTESMMSGTMIIANVTGGMQDQMRFEDENGNWIDFDKNFCSNHFGTYKKHGKWAIPVFPSNTALVGSPKTPYIFDDRLDFRDLAKALQQSYEMSKEEIKERGLAGREWVTSDESMQSARCMNENVIKYVDQTLNTFKPRKKFSFQKVDKLPIKQ
;
A
#
# COMPACT_ATOMS: atom_id res chain seq x y z
N ASP A 1 9.25 19.76 7.89
CA ASP A 1 9.84 18.74 7.00
C ASP A 1 8.74 17.88 6.38
N VAL A 2 8.99 17.35 5.19
CA VAL A 2 8.06 16.48 4.44
C VAL A 2 8.90 15.37 3.80
N THR A 3 8.43 14.13 3.89
CA THR A 3 9.06 13.01 3.19
C THR A 3 8.35 12.76 1.86
N VAL A 4 9.13 12.60 0.79
CA VAL A 4 8.62 12.41 -0.57
C VAL A 4 9.06 11.03 -1.09
N LEU A 5 8.11 10.18 -1.47
CA LEU A 5 8.38 8.86 -2.03
C LEU A 5 7.61 8.65 -3.35
N PRO A 6 8.23 8.96 -4.50
CA PRO A 6 7.60 8.88 -5.81
C PRO A 6 7.81 7.51 -6.50
N SER A 7 8.04 6.44 -5.74
CA SER A 7 8.25 5.10 -6.28
C SER A 7 7.08 4.64 -7.13
N SER A 8 7.37 3.99 -8.25
CA SER A 8 6.35 3.45 -9.16
C SER A 8 5.82 2.07 -8.75
N ASN A 9 6.47 1.43 -7.80
CA ASN A 9 6.09 0.13 -7.25
C ASN A 9 6.74 -0.06 -5.89
N GLU A 10 5.94 -0.36 -4.89
CA GLU A 10 6.41 -0.63 -3.53
C GLU A 10 5.55 -1.71 -2.87
N GLY A 11 6.20 -2.67 -2.22
CA GLY A 11 5.50 -3.63 -1.38
C GLY A 11 4.85 -2.95 -0.18
N TRP A 12 5.59 -2.06 0.48
CA TRP A 12 5.09 -1.30 1.64
C TRP A 12 5.54 0.16 1.65
N GLY A 13 6.84 0.44 1.43
CA GLY A 13 7.41 1.78 1.56
C GLY A 13 7.74 2.14 3.01
N LEU A 14 8.60 1.37 3.67
CA LEU A 14 8.96 1.53 5.09
C LEU A 14 9.38 2.96 5.46
N SER A 15 10.02 3.69 4.55
CA SER A 15 10.42 5.08 4.77
C SER A 15 9.24 6.02 5.08
N LEU A 16 8.04 5.72 4.59
CA LEU A 16 6.82 6.47 4.93
C LEU A 16 6.39 6.19 6.36
N THR A 17 6.37 4.91 6.77
CA THR A 17 6.08 4.51 8.14
C THR A 17 7.05 5.17 9.12
N GLU A 18 8.36 5.11 8.86
CA GLU A 18 9.41 5.71 9.69
C GLU A 18 9.26 7.23 9.79
N SER A 19 8.92 7.87 8.68
CA SER A 19 8.66 9.32 8.65
C SER A 19 7.45 9.71 9.49
N MET A 20 6.34 8.98 9.34
CA MET A 20 5.15 9.23 10.15
C MET A 20 5.42 8.98 11.65
N MET A 21 6.16 7.91 12.00
CA MET A 21 6.58 7.66 13.38
C MET A 21 7.40 8.83 13.96
N SER A 22 8.17 9.52 13.12
CA SER A 22 8.93 10.72 13.49
C SER A 22 8.09 12.01 13.48
N GLY A 23 6.80 11.94 13.18
CA GLY A 23 5.91 13.09 13.11
C GLY A 23 6.09 13.93 11.85
N THR A 24 6.51 13.30 10.75
CA THR A 24 6.71 13.94 9.45
C THR A 24 5.59 13.54 8.48
N MET A 25 4.95 14.53 7.86
CA MET A 25 3.96 14.27 6.82
C MET A 25 4.59 13.70 5.56
N ILE A 26 3.78 13.05 4.72
CA ILE A 26 4.25 12.33 3.54
C ILE A 26 3.62 12.84 2.25
N ILE A 27 4.41 12.80 1.17
CA ILE A 27 3.94 12.92 -0.21
C ILE A 27 4.35 11.64 -0.91
N ALA A 28 3.41 10.86 -1.44
CA ALA A 28 3.77 9.61 -2.06
C ALA A 28 2.83 9.24 -3.22
N ASN A 29 3.37 8.42 -4.13
CA ASN A 29 2.59 7.82 -5.20
C ASN A 29 1.54 6.86 -4.62
N VAL A 30 0.35 6.86 -5.17
CA VAL A 30 -0.72 5.94 -4.79
C VAL A 30 -0.48 4.61 -5.51
N THR A 31 0.32 3.74 -4.91
CA THR A 31 0.64 2.42 -5.46
C THR A 31 1.00 1.42 -4.36
N GLY A 32 0.62 0.16 -4.56
CA GLY A 32 0.93 -0.94 -3.65
C GLY A 32 0.60 -0.62 -2.18
N GLY A 33 1.43 -1.05 -1.26
CA GLY A 33 1.21 -0.83 0.19
C GLY A 33 1.33 0.63 0.65
N MET A 34 1.77 1.55 -0.19
CA MET A 34 1.73 2.98 0.14
C MET A 34 0.29 3.51 0.26
N GLN A 35 -0.68 2.89 -0.44
CA GLN A 35 -2.10 3.24 -0.33
C GLN A 35 -2.62 3.01 1.10
N ASP A 36 -2.24 1.89 1.73
CA ASP A 36 -2.65 1.56 3.10
C ASP A 36 -2.17 2.62 4.09
N GLN A 37 -0.96 3.15 3.87
CA GLN A 37 -0.37 4.16 4.75
C GLN A 37 -1.02 5.55 4.63
N MET A 38 -1.75 5.79 3.56
CA MET A 38 -2.52 7.03 3.36
C MET A 38 -3.92 6.96 3.97
N ARG A 39 -4.39 5.77 4.34
CA ARG A 39 -5.70 5.52 4.95
C ARG A 39 -6.83 6.15 4.13
N PHE A 40 -7.04 5.63 2.93
CA PHE A 40 -8.17 6.08 2.13
C PHE A 40 -9.50 5.63 2.74
N GLU A 41 -10.52 6.44 2.56
CA GLU A 41 -11.87 6.24 3.09
C GLU A 41 -12.91 6.18 1.98
N ASP A 42 -13.96 5.37 2.23
CA ASP A 42 -15.16 5.37 1.42
C ASP A 42 -16.03 6.63 1.70
N GLU A 43 -17.19 6.70 1.05
CA GLU A 43 -18.12 7.82 1.22
C GLU A 43 -18.69 7.91 2.65
N ASN A 44 -18.73 6.78 3.36
CA ASN A 44 -19.22 6.68 4.74
C ASN A 44 -18.14 6.94 5.79
N GLY A 45 -16.89 7.14 5.38
CA GLY A 45 -15.75 7.34 6.26
C GLY A 45 -15.13 6.05 6.78
N ASN A 46 -15.49 4.89 6.22
CA ASN A 46 -14.84 3.64 6.55
C ASN A 46 -13.50 3.53 5.82
N TRP A 47 -12.50 2.98 6.49
CA TRP A 47 -11.22 2.68 5.88
C TRP A 47 -11.38 1.65 4.76
N ILE A 48 -10.75 1.92 3.61
CA ILE A 48 -10.67 0.98 2.50
C ILE A 48 -9.63 -0.08 2.83
N ASP A 49 -10.07 -1.33 2.92
CA ASP A 49 -9.19 -2.49 3.07
C ASP A 49 -8.73 -2.97 1.69
N PHE A 50 -7.46 -2.79 1.38
CA PHE A 50 -6.85 -3.18 0.12
C PHE A 50 -6.48 -4.68 0.15
N ASP A 51 -7.45 -5.52 -0.13
CA ASP A 51 -7.27 -6.97 -0.19
C ASP A 51 -6.57 -7.41 -1.50
N LYS A 52 -6.33 -8.73 -1.63
CA LYS A 52 -5.69 -9.34 -2.80
C LYS A 52 -6.41 -9.12 -4.14
N ASN A 53 -7.66 -8.69 -4.13
CA ASN A 53 -8.46 -8.44 -5.32
C ASN A 53 -8.41 -6.95 -5.71
N PHE A 54 -7.81 -6.12 -4.88
CA PHE A 54 -7.67 -4.70 -5.14
C PHE A 54 -6.51 -4.45 -6.12
N CYS A 55 -6.70 -3.46 -7.00
CA CYS A 55 -5.65 -3.07 -7.93
C CYS A 55 -4.47 -2.40 -7.20
N SER A 56 -3.29 -2.35 -7.86
CA SER A 56 -2.11 -1.66 -7.34
C SER A 56 -2.36 -0.19 -7.01
N ASN A 57 -3.35 0.41 -7.66
CA ASN A 57 -3.85 1.75 -7.35
C ASN A 57 -5.33 1.88 -7.72
N HIS A 58 -5.98 2.91 -7.23
CA HIS A 58 -7.40 3.17 -7.50
C HIS A 58 -7.65 4.39 -8.41
N PHE A 59 -6.61 4.94 -9.04
CA PHE A 59 -6.68 6.07 -9.99
C PHE A 59 -7.54 7.25 -9.50
N GLY A 60 -7.54 7.51 -8.21
CA GLY A 60 -8.30 8.59 -7.61
C GLY A 60 -9.80 8.32 -7.44
N THR A 61 -10.24 7.07 -7.40
CA THR A 61 -11.62 6.71 -7.03
C THR A 61 -11.96 7.21 -5.63
N TYR A 62 -11.06 7.00 -4.67
CA TYR A 62 -11.21 7.49 -3.31
C TYR A 62 -10.47 8.82 -3.14
N LYS A 63 -11.13 9.81 -2.54
CA LYS A 63 -10.61 11.17 -2.37
C LYS A 63 -10.29 11.52 -0.93
N LYS A 64 -11.00 10.89 0.01
CA LYS A 64 -10.75 11.10 1.43
C LYS A 64 -9.58 10.23 1.87
N HIS A 65 -8.66 10.80 2.60
CA HIS A 65 -7.47 10.13 3.12
C HIS A 65 -7.00 10.79 4.41
N GLY A 66 -6.05 10.17 5.09
CA GLY A 66 -5.45 10.74 6.28
C GLY A 66 -4.80 12.10 6.00
N LYS A 67 -5.02 13.06 6.90
CA LYS A 67 -4.54 14.43 6.72
C LYS A 67 -3.02 14.58 6.69
N TRP A 68 -2.28 13.54 7.09
CA TRP A 68 -0.82 13.49 7.07
C TRP A 68 -0.22 13.22 5.70
N ALA A 69 -1.04 12.86 4.71
CA ALA A 69 -0.59 12.50 3.39
C ALA A 69 -1.04 13.51 2.33
N ILE A 70 -0.19 13.70 1.32
CA ILE A 70 -0.57 14.28 0.03
C ILE A 70 -0.40 13.17 -1.00
N PRO A 71 -1.48 12.51 -1.42
CA PRO A 71 -1.40 11.46 -2.44
C PRO A 71 -1.12 12.06 -3.81
N VAL A 72 -0.21 11.43 -4.55
CA VAL A 72 0.00 11.69 -5.98
C VAL A 72 -0.50 10.47 -6.74
N PHE A 73 -1.51 10.65 -7.58
CA PHE A 73 -2.10 9.54 -8.31
C PHE A 73 -1.29 9.25 -9.58
N PRO A 74 -1.06 7.96 -9.91
CA PRO A 74 -0.35 7.61 -11.11
C PRO A 74 -1.12 8.07 -12.36
N SER A 75 -0.38 8.56 -13.35
CA SER A 75 -0.94 9.00 -14.64
C SER A 75 -1.07 7.85 -15.64
N ASN A 76 -0.27 6.83 -15.48
CA ASN A 76 -0.31 5.62 -16.31
C ASN A 76 0.29 4.42 -15.58
N THR A 77 0.01 3.23 -16.11
CA THR A 77 0.60 1.96 -15.65
C THR A 77 1.39 1.35 -16.82
N ALA A 78 2.62 0.98 -16.58
CA ALA A 78 3.50 0.38 -17.58
C ALA A 78 3.93 -1.03 -17.15
N LEU A 79 3.88 -1.99 -18.09
CA LEU A 79 4.43 -3.32 -17.84
C LEU A 79 5.96 -3.26 -17.95
N VAL A 80 6.65 -3.65 -16.89
CA VAL A 80 8.11 -3.72 -16.83
C VAL A 80 8.58 -5.13 -16.48
N GLY A 81 9.78 -5.46 -16.87
CA GLY A 81 10.37 -6.78 -16.62
C GLY A 81 11.16 -7.31 -17.79
N SER A 82 11.60 -8.56 -17.68
CA SER A 82 12.34 -9.28 -18.71
C SER A 82 12.10 -10.79 -18.56
N PRO A 83 12.51 -11.62 -19.52
CA PRO A 83 12.38 -13.08 -19.39
C PRO A 83 13.06 -13.67 -18.15
N LYS A 84 14.05 -12.99 -17.58
CA LYS A 84 14.77 -13.41 -16.37
C LYS A 84 14.20 -12.78 -15.09
N THR A 85 13.33 -11.78 -15.22
CA THR A 85 12.73 -11.03 -14.10
C THR A 85 11.21 -11.06 -14.30
N PRO A 86 10.44 -11.37 -13.28
CA PRO A 86 8.97 -11.34 -13.40
C PRO A 86 8.48 -10.03 -14.00
N TYR A 87 7.49 -10.11 -14.88
CA TYR A 87 6.81 -8.92 -15.37
C TYR A 87 5.88 -8.39 -14.27
N ILE A 88 6.00 -7.09 -14.00
CA ILE A 88 5.19 -6.37 -13.04
C ILE A 88 4.63 -5.10 -13.67
N PHE A 89 3.57 -4.56 -13.10
CA PHE A 89 3.05 -3.25 -13.48
C PHE A 89 3.65 -2.18 -12.58
N ASP A 90 4.24 -1.14 -13.22
CA ASP A 90 4.67 0.09 -12.56
C ASP A 90 3.60 1.17 -12.70
N ASP A 91 3.20 1.72 -11.59
CA ASP A 91 2.28 2.86 -11.53
C ASP A 91 3.06 4.16 -11.58
N ARG A 92 3.15 4.77 -12.77
CA ARG A 92 4.00 5.94 -13.03
C ARG A 92 3.23 7.23 -12.81
N LEU A 93 3.75 8.08 -11.95
CA LEU A 93 3.23 9.43 -11.75
C LEU A 93 3.77 10.41 -12.81
N ASP A 94 3.02 11.47 -13.06
CA ASP A 94 3.48 12.61 -13.84
C ASP A 94 4.28 13.56 -12.93
N PHE A 95 5.46 13.99 -13.37
CA PHE A 95 6.29 14.91 -12.60
C PHE A 95 5.60 16.24 -12.29
N ARG A 96 4.64 16.67 -13.13
CA ARG A 96 3.85 17.88 -12.91
C ARG A 96 2.90 17.72 -11.71
N ASP A 97 2.35 16.53 -11.51
CA ASP A 97 1.48 16.28 -10.37
C ASP A 97 2.29 16.16 -9.06
N LEU A 98 3.48 15.58 -9.14
CA LEU A 98 4.43 15.62 -8.03
C LEU A 98 4.85 17.07 -7.69
N ALA A 99 5.12 17.90 -8.72
CA ALA A 99 5.47 19.30 -8.51
C ALA A 99 4.35 20.09 -7.83
N LYS A 100 3.08 19.84 -8.20
CA LYS A 100 1.90 20.44 -7.52
C LYS A 100 1.84 20.01 -6.04
N ALA A 101 2.07 18.73 -5.74
CA ALA A 101 2.07 18.22 -4.36
C ALA A 101 3.20 18.87 -3.52
N LEU A 102 4.38 19.04 -4.11
CA LEU A 102 5.50 19.76 -3.47
C LEU A 102 5.15 21.23 -3.25
N GLN A 103 4.57 21.91 -4.25
CA GLN A 103 4.13 23.29 -4.11
C GLN A 103 3.07 23.43 -3.02
N GLN A 104 2.08 22.53 -3.00
CA GLN A 104 1.06 22.52 -1.96
C GLN A 104 1.70 22.43 -0.56
N SER A 105 2.68 21.55 -0.37
CA SER A 105 3.38 21.43 0.91
C SER A 105 4.23 22.66 1.26
N TYR A 106 4.83 23.31 0.26
CA TYR A 106 5.62 24.52 0.44
C TYR A 106 4.76 25.73 0.86
N GLU A 107 3.52 25.80 0.38
CA GLU A 107 2.57 26.88 0.69
C GLU A 107 1.90 26.71 2.08
N MET A 108 2.02 25.54 2.71
CA MET A 108 1.52 25.29 4.06
C MET A 108 2.34 26.06 5.10
N SER A 109 1.67 26.50 6.18
CA SER A 109 2.37 27.04 7.35
C SER A 109 3.17 25.95 8.07
N LYS A 110 4.19 26.35 8.82
CA LYS A 110 4.98 25.42 9.66
C LYS A 110 4.10 24.71 10.68
N GLU A 111 3.10 25.40 11.21
CA GLU A 111 2.15 24.89 12.15
C GLU A 111 1.27 23.81 11.52
N GLU A 112 0.79 24.03 10.30
CA GLU A 112 -0.01 23.04 9.56
C GLU A 112 0.81 21.79 9.22
N ILE A 113 2.03 21.95 8.74
CA ILE A 113 2.94 20.81 8.45
C ILE A 113 3.16 19.99 9.72
N LYS A 114 3.40 20.66 10.86
CA LYS A 114 3.59 20.00 12.15
C LYS A 114 2.32 19.27 12.62
N GLU A 115 1.17 19.89 12.49
CA GLU A 115 -0.12 19.27 12.87
C GLU A 115 -0.38 18.01 12.05
N ARG A 116 -0.18 18.09 10.72
CA ARG A 116 -0.33 16.96 9.80
C ARG A 116 0.64 15.83 10.13
N GLY A 117 1.91 16.14 10.38
CA GLY A 117 2.91 15.15 10.77
C GLY A 117 2.57 14.46 12.09
N LEU A 118 2.12 15.20 13.11
CA LEU A 118 1.70 14.63 14.40
C LEU A 118 0.47 13.74 14.25
N ALA A 119 -0.47 14.08 13.39
CA ALA A 119 -1.61 13.22 13.11
C ALA A 119 -1.19 11.92 12.42
N GLY A 120 -0.19 11.95 11.53
CA GLY A 120 0.41 10.75 10.95
C GLY A 120 1.05 9.86 12.01
N ARG A 121 1.76 10.48 12.97
CA ARG A 121 2.36 9.74 14.10
C ARG A 121 1.30 9.10 14.98
N GLU A 122 0.25 9.83 15.31
CA GLU A 122 -0.86 9.30 16.11
C GLU A 122 -1.48 8.08 15.44
N TRP A 123 -1.78 8.18 14.15
CA TRP A 123 -2.37 7.07 13.40
C TRP A 123 -1.42 5.89 13.27
N VAL A 124 -0.17 6.09 12.85
CA VAL A 124 0.78 4.99 12.61
C VAL A 124 1.15 4.22 13.87
N THR A 125 1.03 4.86 15.04
CA THR A 125 1.27 4.21 16.35
C THR A 125 0.00 3.66 16.98
N SER A 126 -1.17 3.90 16.38
CA SER A 126 -2.46 3.38 16.87
C SER A 126 -2.64 1.91 16.54
N ASP A 127 -3.57 1.26 17.22
CA ASP A 127 -3.95 -0.13 16.94
C ASP A 127 -4.68 -0.26 15.59
N GLU A 128 -5.34 0.79 15.13
CA GLU A 128 -6.01 0.83 13.83
C GLU A 128 -5.02 0.59 12.68
N SER A 129 -3.85 1.21 12.72
CA SER A 129 -2.84 1.07 11.67
C SER A 129 -2.19 -0.32 11.63
N MET A 130 -2.24 -1.08 12.73
CA MET A 130 -1.58 -2.36 12.92
C MET A 130 -0.04 -2.36 12.68
N GLN A 131 0.58 -1.18 12.64
CA GLN A 131 2.01 -1.02 12.32
C GLN A 131 2.91 -0.97 13.55
N SER A 132 2.35 -0.90 14.76
CA SER A 132 3.14 -0.95 15.98
C SER A 132 3.77 -2.34 16.17
N ALA A 133 4.97 -2.40 16.74
CA ALA A 133 5.65 -3.67 17.04
C ALA A 133 4.79 -4.58 17.95
N ARG A 134 3.99 -4.00 18.85
CA ARG A 134 3.05 -4.74 19.69
C ARG A 134 1.99 -5.43 18.85
N CYS A 135 1.26 -4.68 18.01
CA CYS A 135 0.22 -5.26 17.14
C CYS A 135 0.78 -6.28 16.16
N MET A 136 1.97 -6.02 15.60
CA MET A 136 2.64 -6.99 14.73
C MET A 136 2.91 -8.30 15.45
N ASN A 137 3.48 -8.27 16.65
CA ASN A 137 3.78 -9.47 17.44
C ASN A 137 2.50 -10.23 17.81
N GLU A 138 1.46 -9.54 18.28
CA GLU A 138 0.18 -10.15 18.60
C GLU A 138 -0.46 -10.83 17.39
N ASN A 139 -0.44 -10.17 16.24
CA ASN A 139 -0.96 -10.71 14.98
C ASN A 139 -0.15 -11.91 14.48
N VAL A 140 1.19 -11.86 14.56
CA VAL A 140 2.04 -13.00 14.18
C VAL A 140 1.70 -14.23 15.02
N ILE A 141 1.63 -14.10 16.35
CA ILE A 141 1.28 -15.20 17.24
C ILE A 141 -0.10 -15.74 16.89
N LYS A 142 -1.11 -14.86 16.79
CA LYS A 142 -2.49 -15.22 16.44
C LYS A 142 -2.59 -16.02 15.15
N TYR A 143 -1.94 -15.53 14.07
CA TYR A 143 -2.04 -16.16 12.76
C TYR A 143 -1.19 -17.43 12.64
N VAL A 144 -0.08 -17.54 13.36
CA VAL A 144 0.67 -18.79 13.50
C VAL A 144 -0.19 -19.86 14.16
N ASP A 145 -0.80 -19.55 15.29
CA ASP A 145 -1.69 -20.48 16.00
C ASP A 145 -2.89 -20.89 15.12
N GLN A 146 -3.52 -19.92 14.46
CA GLN A 146 -4.61 -20.20 13.54
C GLN A 146 -4.17 -21.11 12.39
N THR A 147 -2.99 -20.86 11.82
CA THR A 147 -2.43 -21.68 10.73
C THR A 147 -2.16 -23.10 11.19
N LEU A 148 -1.52 -23.27 12.33
CA LEU A 148 -1.25 -24.60 12.88
C LEU A 148 -2.53 -25.40 13.18
N ASN A 149 -3.56 -24.72 13.69
CA ASN A 149 -4.85 -25.34 14.01
C ASN A 149 -5.69 -25.69 12.76
N THR A 150 -5.52 -24.96 11.67
CA THR A 150 -6.31 -25.12 10.44
C THR A 150 -5.55 -25.79 9.30
N PHE A 151 -4.25 -25.99 9.45
CA PHE A 151 -3.38 -26.53 8.42
C PHE A 151 -3.82 -27.94 7.97
N LYS A 152 -4.05 -28.06 6.67
CA LYS A 152 -4.27 -29.36 6.02
C LYS A 152 -3.14 -29.60 5.03
N PRO A 153 -2.38 -30.72 5.15
CA PRO A 153 -1.32 -31.02 4.20
C PRO A 153 -1.86 -31.04 2.77
N ARG A 154 -1.21 -30.31 1.87
CA ARG A 154 -1.55 -30.39 0.46
C ARG A 154 -1.15 -31.76 -0.07
N LYS A 155 -2.02 -32.42 -0.84
CA LYS A 155 -1.63 -33.62 -1.59
C LYS A 155 -0.48 -33.25 -2.52
N LYS A 156 0.67 -33.96 -2.40
CA LYS A 156 1.87 -33.65 -3.19
C LYS A 156 1.64 -33.88 -4.69
N PHE A 157 0.81 -34.87 -5.03
CA PHE A 157 0.43 -35.20 -6.41
C PHE A 157 -0.86 -36.02 -6.40
N SER A 158 -1.57 -35.99 -7.52
CA SER A 158 -2.68 -36.89 -7.84
C SER A 158 -2.41 -37.51 -9.21
N PHE A 159 -2.75 -38.79 -9.36
CA PHE A 159 -2.71 -39.46 -10.65
C PHE A 159 -4.13 -39.53 -11.18
N GLN A 160 -4.34 -39.07 -12.42
CA GLN A 160 -5.57 -39.32 -13.16
C GLN A 160 -5.23 -40.28 -14.30
N LYS A 161 -5.98 -41.37 -14.40
CA LYS A 161 -5.91 -42.25 -15.55
C LYS A 161 -6.63 -41.56 -16.71
N VAL A 162 -5.90 -41.29 -17.80
CA VAL A 162 -6.47 -40.73 -19.02
C VAL A 162 -6.72 -41.91 -19.98
N ASP A 163 -7.97 -42.33 -20.08
CA ASP A 163 -8.32 -43.47 -20.91
C ASP A 163 -8.28 -43.18 -22.43
N LYS A 164 -8.47 -41.91 -22.84
CA LYS A 164 -8.27 -41.45 -24.24
C LYS A 164 -7.93 -39.98 -24.29
N LEU A 165 -6.88 -39.59 -24.97
CA LEU A 165 -6.67 -38.21 -25.38
C LEU A 165 -7.52 -37.94 -26.63
N PRO A 166 -8.31 -36.81 -26.65
CA PRO A 166 -8.97 -36.42 -27.89
C PRO A 166 -7.90 -36.08 -28.93
N ILE A 167 -7.74 -36.90 -29.93
CA ILE A 167 -6.92 -36.58 -31.10
C ILE A 167 -7.69 -35.50 -31.87
N LYS A 168 -7.20 -34.26 -31.83
CA LYS A 168 -7.69 -33.23 -32.74
C LYS A 168 -7.21 -33.59 -34.12
N GLN A 169 -8.14 -33.95 -35.02
CA GLN A 169 -7.93 -33.95 -36.47
C GLN A 169 -7.79 -32.52 -36.97
#